data_592f5d81021d191df3ebfb29abd80838
#
_entry.id   592f5d81021d191df3ebfb29abd80838
#
_cell.length_a   1.000
_cell.length_b   1.000
_cell.length_c   1.000
_cell.angle_alpha   90.00
_cell.angle_beta   90.00
_cell.angle_gamma   90.00
#
_symmetry.space_group_name_H-M   'P 1'
#
loop_
_entity.id
_entity.type
_entity.pdbx_description
1 polymer ?
#
loop_
_entity_poly.entity_id
_entity_poly.type
_entity_poly.pdbx_seq_one_letter_code
_entity_poly.pdbx_strand_id
1 'polypeptide(L)'
;EMCIRDRYAPFAGNIGTPFCKYAYSKKQEKIDWVVAELSSYQIEISPEVKPNIGIWTTFTEDHLERHKTLENYFNIKKSLLEKSDFRIYNYDDKNLRNHYSSLSRGVWITTSFDESNFIQCDYWIDDQSYIVERGKKLFKLEHFSLKGMHNLQNLLLVIAAARKVGLSGKKIKDSLSNYKQLPHRMETIYKNNDLEIINDSKATNFDSSIAGISSIEGQIIIIAGGRLKGNEYSEWIKVLKKKVKCVFLFGESSKVLKMALINEGFKKNIFEFSELKELLNFVFHYLQNNRVETLLFLSLIHISEPTRPTW
;
A
#
# COMPACT_ATOMS: atom_id res chain seq x y z
N GLU A 1 4.98 12.98 -6.51
CA GLU A 1 6.07 13.86 -7.02
C GLU A 1 6.98 14.22 -5.87
N MET A 2 8.18 13.65 -5.83
CA MET A 2 9.23 14.17 -4.96
C MET A 2 9.86 15.38 -5.65
N CYS A 3 9.22 16.53 -5.59
CA CYS A 3 9.86 17.79 -5.92
C CYS A 3 10.81 18.19 -4.80
N ILE A 4 12.02 17.69 -4.84
CA ILE A 4 13.12 18.29 -4.10
C ILE A 4 13.56 19.47 -4.94
N ARG A 5 13.57 20.67 -4.37
CA ARG A 5 13.81 21.95 -5.09
C ARG A 5 14.99 21.98 -6.06
N ASP A 6 15.84 20.97 -6.04
CA ASP A 6 17.07 20.90 -6.84
C ASP A 6 17.12 19.69 -7.80
N ARG A 7 16.10 18.82 -7.83
CA ARG A 7 16.09 17.61 -8.68
C ARG A 7 14.69 17.30 -9.20
N TYR A 8 14.60 16.99 -10.49
CA TYR A 8 13.35 16.59 -11.11
C TYR A 8 13.26 15.07 -11.22
N ALA A 9 12.26 14.47 -10.58
CA ALA A 9 12.05 13.03 -10.52
C ALA A 9 10.58 12.67 -10.85
N PRO A 10 10.22 12.56 -12.13
CA PRO A 10 8.86 12.20 -12.54
C PRO A 10 8.53 10.72 -12.27
N PHE A 11 7.22 10.43 -12.21
CA PHE A 11 6.69 9.07 -12.13
C PHE A 11 6.54 8.43 -13.50
N ALA A 12 6.85 7.13 -13.59
CA ALA A 12 6.67 6.35 -14.79
C ALA A 12 6.31 4.88 -14.50
N GLY A 13 5.87 4.17 -15.51
CA GLY A 13 5.66 2.72 -15.51
C GLY A 13 4.20 2.31 -15.39
N ASN A 14 3.89 1.46 -14.44
CA ASN A 14 2.53 0.94 -14.21
C ASN A 14 1.57 2.02 -13.69
N ILE A 15 2.11 3.02 -13.02
CA ILE A 15 1.38 4.21 -12.56
C ILE A 15 1.98 5.45 -13.23
N GLY A 16 1.11 6.41 -13.57
CA GLY A 16 1.52 7.70 -14.11
C GLY A 16 1.80 7.67 -15.61
N THR A 17 2.97 8.12 -16.02
CA THR A 17 3.33 8.29 -17.42
C THR A 17 4.12 7.11 -17.97
N PRO A 18 3.81 6.59 -19.18
CA PRO A 18 4.64 5.57 -19.81
C PRO A 18 6.09 6.05 -20.03
N PHE A 19 7.08 5.16 -19.84
CA PHE A 19 8.50 5.48 -20.01
C PHE A 19 8.82 6.12 -21.36
N CYS A 20 8.17 5.65 -22.44
CA CYS A 20 8.40 6.17 -23.80
C CYS A 20 8.13 7.68 -23.92
N LYS A 21 7.24 8.25 -23.11
CA LYS A 21 6.99 9.69 -23.12
C LYS A 21 8.23 10.50 -22.72
N TYR A 22 9.00 9.99 -21.75
CA TYR A 22 10.24 10.64 -21.35
C TYR A 22 11.36 10.44 -22.37
N ALA A 23 11.41 9.25 -23.00
CA ALA A 23 12.39 8.97 -24.05
C ALA A 23 12.20 9.84 -25.30
N TYR A 24 10.96 10.19 -25.65
CA TYR A 24 10.63 10.99 -26.83
C TYR A 24 10.37 12.47 -26.54
N SER A 25 10.45 12.92 -25.29
CA SER A 25 10.25 14.33 -24.95
C SER A 25 11.34 15.18 -25.54
N LYS A 26 10.97 16.06 -26.51
CA LYS A 26 11.86 17.08 -27.08
C LYS A 26 12.15 18.23 -26.11
N LYS A 27 11.42 18.38 -25.02
CA LYS A 27 11.70 19.30 -23.93
C LYS A 27 12.82 18.73 -23.08
N GLN A 28 13.99 19.31 -23.19
CA GLN A 28 15.18 19.03 -22.38
C GLN A 28 14.99 19.54 -20.92
N GLU A 29 13.90 19.14 -20.26
CA GLU A 29 13.87 19.23 -18.82
C GLU A 29 14.88 18.19 -18.32
N LYS A 30 15.90 18.64 -17.61
CA LYS A 30 16.92 17.77 -17.05
C LYS A 30 16.26 16.85 -16.02
N ILE A 31 15.98 15.62 -16.43
CA ILE A 31 15.47 14.58 -15.54
C ILE A 31 16.66 14.01 -14.78
N ASP A 32 16.68 14.16 -13.47
CA ASP A 32 17.73 13.61 -12.61
C ASP A 32 17.46 12.14 -12.25
N TRP A 33 16.19 11.80 -12.00
CA TRP A 33 15.73 10.47 -11.63
C TRP A 33 14.36 10.19 -12.23
N VAL A 34 14.06 8.93 -12.47
CA VAL A 34 12.69 8.46 -12.77
C VAL A 34 12.27 7.52 -11.67
N VAL A 35 11.16 7.83 -11.00
CA VAL A 35 10.55 6.91 -10.03
C VAL A 35 9.59 6.01 -10.78
N ALA A 36 9.91 4.72 -10.84
CA ALA A 36 9.18 3.75 -11.64
C ALA A 36 8.46 2.73 -10.76
N GLU A 37 7.17 2.55 -10.98
CA GLU A 37 6.46 1.37 -10.51
C GLU A 37 6.40 0.34 -11.64
N LEU A 38 6.87 -0.87 -11.37
CA LEU A 38 6.85 -1.98 -12.32
C LEU A 38 6.00 -3.13 -11.80
N SER A 39 5.00 -3.53 -12.58
CA SER A 39 4.27 -4.77 -12.34
C SER A 39 5.14 -5.98 -12.69
N SER A 40 4.81 -7.15 -12.13
CA SER A 40 5.49 -8.40 -12.48
C SER A 40 5.43 -8.72 -13.98
N TYR A 41 4.33 -8.34 -14.64
CA TYR A 41 4.19 -8.48 -16.10
C TYR A 41 5.21 -7.65 -16.86
N GLN A 42 5.42 -6.38 -16.44
CA GLN A 42 6.40 -5.49 -17.07
C GLN A 42 7.83 -5.96 -16.82
N ILE A 43 8.13 -6.46 -15.60
CA ILE A 43 9.45 -7.01 -15.27
C ILE A 43 9.75 -8.22 -16.16
N GLU A 44 8.77 -9.13 -16.33
CA GLU A 44 8.91 -10.34 -17.15
C GLU A 44 9.26 -10.03 -18.62
N ILE A 45 8.59 -9.02 -19.21
CA ILE A 45 8.77 -8.66 -20.62
C ILE A 45 9.88 -7.62 -20.85
N SER A 46 10.53 -7.14 -19.80
CA SER A 46 11.57 -6.09 -19.89
C SER A 46 12.87 -6.54 -19.19
N PRO A 47 13.50 -7.63 -19.64
CA PRO A 47 14.66 -8.21 -18.96
C PRO A 47 15.88 -7.28 -18.96
N GLU A 48 15.95 -6.29 -19.85
CA GLU A 48 17.06 -5.34 -19.96
C GLU A 48 16.99 -4.18 -18.94
N VAL A 49 15.87 -4.03 -18.22
CA VAL A 49 15.74 -2.96 -17.23
C VAL A 49 16.67 -3.20 -16.06
N LYS A 50 17.57 -2.25 -15.79
CA LYS A 50 18.54 -2.26 -14.69
C LYS A 50 18.37 -0.99 -13.86
N PRO A 51 17.60 -1.06 -12.76
CA PRO A 51 17.41 0.10 -11.90
C PRO A 51 18.69 0.48 -11.14
N ASN A 52 18.94 1.77 -10.94
CA ASN A 52 19.97 2.20 -10.00
C ASN A 52 19.57 1.85 -8.56
N ILE A 53 18.29 1.95 -8.24
CA ILE A 53 17.74 1.58 -6.93
C ILE A 53 16.51 0.72 -7.15
N GLY A 54 16.56 -0.52 -6.70
CA GLY A 54 15.40 -1.42 -6.63
C GLY A 54 14.82 -1.43 -5.22
N ILE A 55 13.50 -1.30 -5.13
CA ILE A 55 12.78 -1.32 -3.86
C ILE A 55 11.73 -2.42 -3.91
N TRP A 56 11.73 -3.30 -2.92
CA TRP A 56 10.69 -4.30 -2.76
C TRP A 56 9.87 -4.03 -1.49
N THR A 57 8.66 -3.57 -1.68
CA THR A 57 7.79 -3.10 -0.59
C THR A 57 7.16 -4.24 0.20
N THR A 58 6.45 -5.12 -0.51
CA THR A 58 5.73 -6.28 0.05
C THR A 58 5.66 -7.41 -0.97
N PHE A 59 5.52 -8.64 -0.47
CA PHE A 59 5.30 -9.80 -1.31
C PHE A 59 4.17 -10.66 -0.75
N THR A 60 3.02 -10.63 -1.41
CA THR A 60 1.85 -11.45 -1.12
C THR A 60 1.42 -12.19 -2.36
N GLU A 61 0.64 -13.23 -2.20
CA GLU A 61 0.10 -13.99 -3.31
C GLU A 61 -0.81 -13.11 -4.18
N ASP A 62 -0.49 -13.00 -5.46
CA ASP A 62 -1.31 -12.32 -6.47
C ASP A 62 -0.93 -12.84 -7.87
N HIS A 63 -1.82 -12.65 -8.85
CA HIS A 63 -1.56 -12.95 -10.27
C HIS A 63 -1.14 -14.40 -10.57
N LEU A 64 -1.56 -15.40 -9.78
CA LEU A 64 -1.21 -16.80 -9.99
C LEU A 64 -1.88 -17.39 -11.23
N GLU A 65 -2.98 -16.81 -11.69
CA GLU A 65 -3.58 -17.15 -13.01
C GLU A 65 -2.57 -16.96 -14.15
N ARG A 66 -1.65 -15.97 -14.02
CA ARG A 66 -0.59 -15.68 -14.99
C ARG A 66 0.69 -16.45 -14.67
N HIS A 67 1.18 -16.29 -13.45
CA HIS A 67 2.51 -16.78 -13.06
C HIS A 67 2.53 -18.26 -12.63
N LYS A 68 1.36 -18.88 -12.44
CA LYS A 68 1.12 -20.30 -12.11
C LYS A 68 1.54 -20.69 -10.70
N THR A 69 2.70 -20.25 -10.21
CA THR A 69 3.20 -20.55 -8.87
C THR A 69 3.68 -19.29 -8.16
N LEU A 70 3.60 -19.30 -6.84
CA LEU A 70 4.13 -18.23 -5.99
C LEU A 70 5.65 -18.08 -6.17
N GLU A 71 6.35 -19.19 -6.33
CA GLU A 71 7.79 -19.21 -6.55
C GLU A 71 8.17 -18.52 -7.88
N ASN A 72 7.46 -18.80 -8.96
CA ASN A 72 7.70 -18.14 -10.25
C ASN A 72 7.43 -16.62 -10.14
N TYR A 73 6.33 -16.23 -9.49
CA TYR A 73 6.00 -14.83 -9.22
C TYR A 73 7.09 -14.14 -8.40
N PHE A 74 7.61 -14.83 -7.35
CA PHE A 74 8.74 -14.35 -6.56
C PHE A 74 10.00 -14.15 -7.40
N ASN A 75 10.37 -15.14 -8.19
CA ASN A 75 11.58 -15.12 -9.03
C ASN A 75 11.55 -14.00 -10.07
N ILE A 76 10.38 -13.71 -10.67
CA ILE A 76 10.22 -12.59 -11.59
C ILE A 76 10.50 -11.28 -10.88
N LYS A 77 9.90 -11.03 -9.71
CA LYS A 77 10.16 -9.80 -8.95
C LYS A 77 11.61 -9.71 -8.46
N LYS A 78 12.16 -10.83 -7.97
CA LYS A 78 13.55 -10.95 -7.52
C LYS A 78 14.53 -10.56 -8.63
N SER A 79 14.26 -10.95 -9.87
CA SER A 79 15.16 -10.68 -11.01
C SER A 79 15.39 -9.19 -11.24
N LEU A 80 14.41 -8.32 -10.97
CA LEU A 80 14.58 -6.87 -11.03
C LEU A 80 15.54 -6.37 -9.95
N LEU A 81 15.38 -6.88 -8.73
CA LEU A 81 16.24 -6.50 -7.61
C LEU A 81 17.69 -6.98 -7.83
N GLU A 82 17.88 -8.18 -8.37
CA GLU A 82 19.22 -8.72 -8.68
C GLU A 82 19.96 -7.86 -9.71
N LYS A 83 19.25 -7.26 -10.65
CA LYS A 83 19.81 -6.35 -11.65
C LYS A 83 20.01 -4.91 -11.16
N SER A 84 19.46 -4.57 -9.98
CA SER A 84 19.59 -3.23 -9.41
C SER A 84 20.97 -3.00 -8.82
N ASP A 85 21.52 -1.79 -8.96
CA ASP A 85 22.82 -1.43 -8.36
C ASP A 85 22.73 -1.35 -6.83
N PHE A 86 21.58 -0.87 -6.33
CA PHE A 86 21.30 -0.76 -4.91
C PHE A 86 19.91 -1.34 -4.62
N ARG A 87 19.78 -2.12 -3.54
CA ARG A 87 18.56 -2.88 -3.21
C ARG A 87 18.06 -2.49 -1.84
N ILE A 88 16.74 -2.32 -1.72
CA ILE A 88 16.07 -2.00 -0.47
C ILE A 88 14.91 -2.97 -0.27
N TYR A 89 14.85 -3.60 0.90
CA TYR A 89 13.89 -4.62 1.26
C TYR A 89 13.15 -4.27 2.55
N ASN A 90 11.91 -4.70 2.63
CA ASN A 90 11.08 -4.59 3.82
C ASN A 90 11.21 -5.85 4.69
N TYR A 91 11.82 -5.73 5.87
CA TYR A 91 11.98 -6.83 6.82
C TYR A 91 10.67 -7.18 7.54
N ASP A 92 9.73 -6.24 7.65
CA ASP A 92 8.43 -6.47 8.25
C ASP A 92 7.55 -7.38 7.39
N ASP A 93 7.82 -7.48 6.08
CA ASP A 93 7.17 -8.45 5.22
C ASP A 93 7.70 -9.86 5.50
N LYS A 94 6.81 -10.73 6.00
CA LYS A 94 7.16 -12.10 6.40
C LYS A 94 7.76 -12.92 5.25
N ASN A 95 7.23 -12.76 4.05
CA ASN A 95 7.68 -13.53 2.89
C ASN A 95 9.07 -13.09 2.44
N LEU A 96 9.32 -11.77 2.39
CA LEU A 96 10.67 -11.25 2.09
C LEU A 96 11.67 -11.66 3.17
N ARG A 97 11.30 -11.56 4.45
CA ARG A 97 12.15 -11.98 5.57
C ARG A 97 12.50 -13.46 5.52
N ASN A 98 11.55 -14.33 5.18
CA ASN A 98 11.79 -15.77 5.03
C ASN A 98 12.81 -16.08 3.91
N HIS A 99 12.96 -15.18 2.94
CA HIS A 99 13.91 -15.30 1.85
C HIS A 99 15.21 -14.50 2.07
N TYR A 100 15.43 -13.96 3.26
CA TYR A 100 16.55 -13.08 3.58
C TYR A 100 17.91 -13.62 3.07
N SER A 101 18.21 -14.89 3.34
CA SER A 101 19.47 -15.54 2.95
C SER A 101 19.59 -15.83 1.45
N SER A 102 18.48 -15.87 0.73
CA SER A 102 18.43 -16.16 -0.72
C SER A 102 18.36 -14.90 -1.58
N LEU A 103 18.08 -13.75 -0.98
CA LEU A 103 18.07 -12.46 -1.66
C LEU A 103 19.49 -11.87 -1.73
N SER A 104 19.77 -11.17 -2.82
CA SER A 104 21.04 -10.47 -2.98
C SER A 104 21.23 -9.42 -1.88
N ARG A 105 22.48 -9.20 -1.48
CA ARG A 105 22.82 -8.21 -0.44
C ARG A 105 22.18 -6.85 -0.73
N GLY A 106 21.52 -6.29 0.26
CA GLY A 106 20.82 -5.00 0.18
C GLY A 106 20.60 -4.39 1.55
N VAL A 107 19.94 -3.27 1.56
CA VAL A 107 19.52 -2.54 2.76
C VAL A 107 18.15 -3.05 3.19
N TRP A 108 17.99 -3.30 4.48
CA TRP A 108 16.74 -3.74 5.07
C TRP A 108 16.17 -2.67 5.99
N ILE A 109 14.85 -2.53 5.98
CA ILE A 109 14.14 -1.62 6.87
C ILE A 109 13.18 -2.39 7.78
N THR A 110 12.91 -1.87 8.98
CA THR A 110 11.86 -2.39 9.86
C THR A 110 11.21 -1.26 10.66
N THR A 111 9.92 -1.39 10.91
CA THR A 111 9.18 -0.51 11.83
C THR A 111 9.11 -1.08 13.26
N SER A 112 9.54 -2.33 13.44
CA SER A 112 9.56 -2.99 14.74
C SER A 112 10.75 -2.53 15.57
N PHE A 113 10.48 -2.17 16.82
CA PHE A 113 11.50 -1.85 17.83
C PHE A 113 11.97 -3.12 18.57
N ASP A 114 12.18 -4.21 17.90
CA ASP A 114 12.78 -5.41 18.47
C ASP A 114 14.28 -5.41 18.18
N GLU A 115 15.11 -5.32 19.24
CA GLU A 115 16.57 -5.30 19.12
C GLU A 115 17.13 -6.50 18.33
N SER A 116 16.43 -7.63 18.35
CA SER A 116 16.80 -8.81 17.55
C SER A 116 16.78 -8.53 16.03
N ASN A 117 16.01 -7.56 15.57
CA ASN A 117 15.90 -7.16 14.17
C ASN A 117 16.99 -6.15 13.75
N PHE A 118 17.64 -5.45 14.70
CA PHE A 118 18.62 -4.39 14.38
C PHE A 118 19.90 -4.92 13.76
N ILE A 119 20.27 -6.17 14.04
CA ILE A 119 21.45 -6.80 13.45
C ILE A 119 21.29 -6.98 11.93
N GLN A 120 20.04 -7.04 11.45
CA GLN A 120 19.70 -7.33 10.06
C GLN A 120 19.19 -6.10 9.30
N CYS A 121 18.81 -5.02 10.00
CA CYS A 121 18.22 -3.83 9.39
C CYS A 121 19.13 -2.61 9.45
N ASP A 122 19.18 -1.87 8.34
CA ASP A 122 19.95 -0.62 8.23
C ASP A 122 19.13 0.60 8.65
N TYR A 123 17.80 0.53 8.54
CA TYR A 123 16.88 1.62 8.92
C TYR A 123 15.75 1.10 9.78
N TRP A 124 15.46 1.83 10.86
CA TRP A 124 14.32 1.52 11.74
C TRP A 124 13.76 2.78 12.43
N ILE A 125 12.65 2.60 13.15
CA ILE A 125 12.07 3.63 14.02
C ILE A 125 12.31 3.20 15.47
N ASP A 126 12.94 4.05 16.29
CA ASP A 126 13.17 3.73 17.69
C ASP A 126 11.94 4.03 18.57
N ASP A 127 12.00 3.63 19.86
CA ASP A 127 10.93 3.84 20.86
C ASP A 127 10.57 5.30 21.09
N GLN A 128 11.48 6.22 20.78
CA GLN A 128 11.29 7.66 20.87
C GLN A 128 10.80 8.27 19.55
N SER A 129 10.42 7.44 18.57
CA SER A 129 10.01 7.84 17.23
C SER A 129 11.10 8.54 16.40
N TYR A 130 12.38 8.24 16.64
CA TYR A 130 13.45 8.68 15.75
C TYR A 130 13.60 7.68 14.58
N ILE A 131 13.77 8.24 13.40
CA ILE A 131 14.30 7.48 12.26
C ILE A 131 15.78 7.25 12.51
N VAL A 132 16.21 6.02 12.51
CA VAL A 132 17.60 5.61 12.73
C VAL A 132 18.18 5.01 11.45
N GLU A 133 19.36 5.43 11.07
CA GLU A 133 20.16 4.90 9.97
C GLU A 133 21.43 4.27 10.55
N ARG A 134 21.57 2.96 10.49
CA ARG A 134 22.77 2.23 10.95
C ARG A 134 23.27 2.69 12.33
N GLY A 135 22.34 2.75 13.29
CA GLY A 135 22.61 3.17 14.66
C GLY A 135 22.69 4.68 14.90
N LYS A 136 22.55 5.52 13.87
CA LYS A 136 22.58 6.98 14.02
C LYS A 136 21.19 7.57 13.85
N LYS A 137 20.72 8.35 14.84
CA LYS A 137 19.46 9.08 14.74
C LYS A 137 19.54 10.14 13.64
N LEU A 138 18.62 10.08 12.68
CA LEU A 138 18.54 11.05 11.57
C LEU A 138 17.67 12.26 11.97
N PHE A 139 16.43 11.99 12.34
CA PHE A 139 15.46 12.98 12.81
C PHE A 139 14.30 12.29 13.52
N LYS A 140 13.60 13.05 14.35
CA LYS A 140 12.38 12.57 15.01
C LYS A 140 11.20 12.67 14.06
N LEU A 141 10.41 11.61 14.00
CA LEU A 141 9.20 11.55 13.20
C LEU A 141 8.08 12.31 13.94
N GLU A 142 7.97 13.60 13.68
CA GLU A 142 6.92 14.45 14.18
C GLU A 142 5.94 14.76 13.05
N HIS A 143 4.63 14.69 13.33
CA HIS A 143 3.58 15.09 12.37
C HIS A 143 3.56 14.32 11.03
N PHE A 144 3.90 13.04 11.03
CA PHE A 144 3.66 12.22 9.83
C PHE A 144 2.17 11.97 9.69
N SER A 145 1.57 12.53 8.64
CA SER A 145 0.12 12.57 8.45
C SER A 145 -0.51 11.23 8.08
N LEU A 146 0.29 10.28 7.55
CA LEU A 146 -0.22 8.99 7.12
C LEU A 146 -0.30 8.00 8.28
N LYS A 147 -1.49 7.50 8.57
CA LYS A 147 -1.74 6.50 9.61
C LYS A 147 -1.41 5.08 9.11
N GLY A 148 -1.03 4.20 10.04
CA GLY A 148 -0.84 2.77 9.80
C GLY A 148 0.61 2.35 9.56
N MET A 149 0.93 1.14 10.04
CA MET A 149 2.28 0.56 9.97
C MET A 149 2.81 0.46 8.55
N HIS A 150 1.96 0.09 7.59
CA HIS A 150 2.33 0.01 6.19
C HIS A 150 2.84 1.35 5.61
N ASN A 151 2.31 2.49 6.09
CA ASN A 151 2.80 3.80 5.68
C ASN A 151 4.15 4.14 6.32
N LEU A 152 4.41 3.67 7.54
CA LEU A 152 5.73 3.80 8.17
C LEU A 152 6.77 2.92 7.45
N GLN A 153 6.40 1.71 7.04
CA GLN A 153 7.24 0.85 6.20
C GLN A 153 7.60 1.54 4.88
N ASN A 154 6.59 2.05 4.17
CA ASN A 154 6.80 2.80 2.93
C ASN A 154 7.69 4.03 3.14
N LEU A 155 7.50 4.74 4.25
CA LEU A 155 8.34 5.88 4.61
C LEU A 155 9.81 5.48 4.78
N LEU A 156 10.10 4.41 5.52
CA LEU A 156 11.47 3.93 5.70
C LEU A 156 12.13 3.51 4.38
N LEU A 157 11.38 2.84 3.49
CA LEU A 157 11.86 2.48 2.15
C LEU A 157 12.22 3.73 1.33
N VAL A 158 11.36 4.75 1.36
CA VAL A 158 11.60 6.04 0.69
C VAL A 158 12.79 6.76 1.30
N ILE A 159 12.93 6.78 2.64
CA ILE A 159 14.08 7.39 3.33
C ILE A 159 15.38 6.70 2.92
N ALA A 160 15.43 5.37 2.90
CA ALA A 160 16.61 4.63 2.48
C ALA A 160 17.01 4.97 1.03
N ALA A 161 16.06 5.07 0.11
CA ALA A 161 16.30 5.51 -1.27
C ALA A 161 16.78 6.97 -1.33
N ALA A 162 16.12 7.87 -0.62
CA ALA A 162 16.47 9.29 -0.55
C ALA A 162 17.89 9.51 0.00
N ARG A 163 18.27 8.76 1.03
CA ARG A 163 19.63 8.76 1.59
C ARG A 163 20.65 8.24 0.58
N LYS A 164 20.32 7.19 -0.16
CA LYS A 164 21.18 6.64 -1.22
C LYS A 164 21.46 7.65 -2.32
N VAL A 165 20.50 8.48 -2.69
CA VAL A 165 20.71 9.56 -3.69
C VAL A 165 21.32 10.83 -3.09
N GLY A 166 21.75 10.81 -1.82
CA GLY A 166 22.51 11.86 -1.18
C GLY A 166 21.69 12.96 -0.51
N LEU A 167 20.41 12.72 -0.21
CA LEU A 167 19.61 13.69 0.52
C LEU A 167 19.94 13.66 2.01
N SER A 168 20.08 14.84 2.62
CA SER A 168 20.28 14.95 4.06
C SER A 168 19.00 14.64 4.83
N GLY A 169 19.12 14.14 6.08
CA GLY A 169 17.98 13.89 6.96
C GLY A 169 17.10 15.14 7.14
N LYS A 170 17.70 16.34 7.18
CA LYS A 170 16.96 17.62 7.26
C LYS A 170 16.09 17.84 6.02
N LYS A 171 16.63 17.71 4.80
CA LYS A 171 15.86 17.86 3.56
C LYS A 171 14.71 16.86 3.47
N ILE A 172 14.92 15.63 3.92
CA ILE A 172 13.88 14.59 3.98
C ILE A 172 12.78 14.99 4.96
N LYS A 173 13.14 15.39 6.20
CA LYS A 173 12.17 15.85 7.21
C LYS A 173 11.32 17.02 6.71
N ASP A 174 11.94 18.02 6.10
CA ASP A 174 11.27 19.19 5.55
C ASP A 174 10.27 18.83 4.43
N SER A 175 10.61 17.83 3.62
CA SER A 175 9.72 17.33 2.55
C SER A 175 8.51 16.58 3.11
N LEU A 176 8.67 15.83 4.20
CA LEU A 176 7.58 15.07 4.83
C LEU A 176 6.49 15.96 5.41
N SER A 177 6.86 17.15 5.93
CA SER A 177 5.90 18.11 6.48
C SER A 177 4.89 18.62 5.46
N ASN A 178 5.23 18.57 4.17
CA ASN A 178 4.38 19.01 3.06
C ASN A 178 3.72 17.84 2.31
N TYR A 179 3.95 16.60 2.76
CA TYR A 179 3.41 15.44 2.08
C TYR A 179 1.91 15.32 2.34
N LYS A 180 1.14 15.22 1.26
CA LYS A 180 -0.31 15.00 1.30
C LYS A 180 -0.62 13.55 0.93
N GLN A 181 -1.63 13.00 1.59
CA GLN A 181 -2.14 11.69 1.30
C GLN A 181 -2.63 11.59 -0.16
N LEU A 182 -2.36 10.46 -0.79
CA LEU A 182 -2.86 10.19 -2.14
C LEU A 182 -4.39 9.99 -2.10
N PRO A 183 -5.13 10.48 -3.12
CA PRO A 183 -6.55 10.21 -3.22
C PRO A 183 -6.86 8.71 -3.17
N HIS A 184 -7.96 8.37 -2.53
CA HIS A 184 -8.50 7.01 -2.43
C HIS A 184 -7.62 5.99 -1.66
N ARG A 185 -6.61 6.46 -0.89
CA ARG A 185 -5.82 5.63 0.02
C ARG A 185 -5.96 6.13 1.44
N MET A 186 -6.82 5.50 2.24
CA MET A 186 -7.16 5.94 3.60
C MET A 186 -7.51 7.43 3.66
N GLU A 187 -8.08 7.97 2.59
CA GLU A 187 -8.40 9.38 2.45
C GLU A 187 -9.62 9.74 3.31
N THR A 188 -9.43 10.64 4.29
CA THR A 188 -10.56 11.19 5.03
C THR A 188 -11.31 12.16 4.13
N ILE A 189 -12.50 11.75 3.64
CA ILE A 189 -13.34 12.56 2.75
C ILE A 189 -14.37 13.41 3.51
N TYR A 190 -14.65 13.02 4.76
CA TYR A 190 -15.53 13.78 5.66
C TYR A 190 -15.10 13.54 7.10
N LYS A 191 -15.13 14.60 7.92
CA LYS A 191 -14.87 14.51 9.35
C LYS A 191 -15.58 15.61 10.09
N ASN A 192 -16.29 15.21 11.15
CA ASN A 192 -16.80 16.12 12.18
C ASN A 192 -16.51 15.52 13.57
N ASN A 193 -17.12 16.05 14.63
CA ASN A 193 -16.89 15.59 16.00
C ASN A 193 -17.36 14.14 16.26
N ASP A 194 -18.34 13.65 15.49
CA ASP A 194 -19.02 12.38 15.73
C ASP A 194 -18.74 11.32 14.66
N LEU A 195 -18.33 11.72 13.44
CA LEU A 195 -18.19 10.82 12.30
C LEU A 195 -16.96 11.16 11.47
N GLU A 196 -16.15 10.16 11.17
CA GLU A 196 -15.10 10.20 10.15
C GLU A 196 -15.44 9.22 9.02
N ILE A 197 -15.45 9.70 7.77
CA ILE A 197 -15.62 8.85 6.57
C ILE A 197 -14.30 8.78 5.84
N ILE A 198 -13.82 7.55 5.68
CA ILE A 198 -12.52 7.25 5.06
C ILE A 198 -12.75 6.48 3.76
N ASN A 199 -12.15 6.97 2.69
CA ASN A 199 -12.13 6.31 1.39
C ASN A 199 -10.80 5.58 1.20
N ASP A 200 -10.83 4.25 1.17
CA ASP A 200 -9.71 3.39 0.84
C ASP A 200 -10.03 2.47 -0.35
N SER A 201 -10.65 3.05 -1.37
CA SER A 201 -11.04 2.30 -2.57
C SER A 201 -9.86 1.81 -3.42
N LYS A 202 -8.63 2.22 -3.10
CA LYS A 202 -7.39 1.65 -3.64
C LYS A 202 -6.96 0.35 -2.95
N ALA A 203 -7.56 -0.05 -1.84
CA ALA A 203 -7.39 -1.36 -1.24
C ALA A 203 -8.18 -2.41 -2.04
N THR A 204 -7.59 -2.89 -3.14
CA THR A 204 -8.23 -3.78 -4.11
C THR A 204 -8.04 -5.28 -3.82
N ASN A 205 -7.35 -5.63 -2.73
CA ASN A 205 -7.17 -6.98 -2.23
C ASN A 205 -7.37 -7.05 -0.72
N PHE A 206 -7.48 -8.27 -0.18
CA PHE A 206 -7.76 -8.48 1.24
C PHE A 206 -6.64 -8.00 2.15
N ASP A 207 -5.37 -8.16 1.78
CA ASP A 207 -4.22 -7.74 2.59
C ASP A 207 -4.20 -6.22 2.76
N SER A 208 -4.41 -5.48 1.68
CA SER A 208 -4.53 -4.02 1.73
C SER A 208 -5.72 -3.58 2.58
N SER A 209 -6.87 -4.26 2.46
CA SER A 209 -8.05 -4.00 3.27
C SER A 209 -7.81 -4.30 4.75
N ILE A 210 -7.12 -5.40 5.09
CA ILE A 210 -6.70 -5.75 6.45
C ILE A 210 -5.81 -4.63 7.03
N ALA A 211 -4.84 -4.16 6.25
CA ALA A 211 -3.96 -3.08 6.68
C ALA A 211 -4.74 -1.78 6.95
N GLY A 212 -5.66 -1.41 6.05
CA GLY A 212 -6.55 -0.24 6.22
C GLY A 212 -7.41 -0.35 7.48
N ILE A 213 -8.16 -1.45 7.65
CA ILE A 213 -9.01 -1.70 8.82
C ILE A 213 -8.18 -1.68 10.11
N SER A 214 -7.00 -2.29 10.09
CA SER A 214 -6.13 -2.40 11.26
C SER A 214 -5.54 -1.06 11.70
N SER A 215 -5.38 -0.12 10.79
CA SER A 215 -4.82 1.22 11.05
C SER A 215 -5.78 2.18 11.73
N ILE A 216 -7.09 1.87 11.75
CA ILE A 216 -8.12 2.71 12.38
C ILE A 216 -8.27 2.27 13.85
N GLU A 217 -8.31 3.24 14.75
CA GLU A 217 -8.60 2.98 16.16
C GLU A 217 -10.11 2.79 16.39
N GLY A 218 -10.45 2.00 17.40
CA GLY A 218 -11.85 1.75 17.78
C GLY A 218 -12.58 0.80 16.83
N GLN A 219 -13.90 0.87 16.90
CA GLN A 219 -14.80 0.05 16.09
C GLN A 219 -15.35 0.85 14.93
N ILE A 220 -15.42 0.19 13.76
CA ILE A 220 -15.80 0.81 12.50
C ILE A 220 -17.00 0.11 11.87
N ILE A 221 -17.64 0.78 10.94
CA ILE A 221 -18.48 0.12 9.94
C ILE A 221 -17.79 0.17 8.58
N ILE A 222 -18.03 -0.84 7.75
CA ILE A 222 -17.40 -0.90 6.43
C ILE A 222 -18.44 -0.99 5.31
N ILE A 223 -18.13 -0.35 4.20
CA ILE A 223 -18.71 -0.63 2.89
C ILE A 223 -17.67 -1.42 2.12
N ALA A 224 -18.04 -2.60 1.63
CA ALA A 224 -17.14 -3.45 0.87
C ALA A 224 -17.87 -4.12 -0.29
N GLY A 225 -17.21 -4.25 -1.42
CA GLY A 225 -17.85 -4.92 -2.55
C GLY A 225 -17.07 -4.79 -3.83
N GLY A 226 -17.68 -5.31 -4.91
CA GLY A 226 -17.12 -5.31 -6.23
C GLY A 226 -16.96 -6.70 -6.82
N ARG A 227 -15.85 -6.98 -7.49
CA ARG A 227 -15.54 -8.28 -8.08
C ARG A 227 -14.36 -8.92 -7.37
N LEU A 228 -14.57 -10.04 -6.70
CA LEU A 228 -13.53 -10.75 -5.95
C LEU A 228 -12.42 -11.26 -6.86
N LYS A 229 -11.19 -11.16 -6.35
CA LYS A 229 -10.04 -11.93 -6.80
C LYS A 229 -9.66 -12.92 -5.70
N GLY A 230 -9.65 -14.21 -6.02
CA GLY A 230 -9.29 -15.27 -5.07
C GLY A 230 -10.38 -15.63 -4.07
N ASN A 231 -10.13 -16.69 -3.31
CA ASN A 231 -11.07 -17.27 -2.35
C ASN A 231 -10.53 -17.26 -0.91
N GLU A 232 -9.39 -16.64 -0.65
CA GLU A 232 -8.74 -16.64 0.67
C GLU A 232 -9.08 -15.40 1.47
N TYR A 233 -10.28 -15.36 2.06
CA TYR A 233 -10.76 -14.24 2.87
C TYR A 233 -10.82 -14.53 4.37
N SER A 234 -10.33 -15.67 4.83
CA SER A 234 -10.43 -16.10 6.26
C SER A 234 -9.72 -15.10 7.18
N GLU A 235 -8.52 -14.65 6.85
CA GLU A 235 -7.79 -13.66 7.66
C GLU A 235 -8.50 -12.31 7.69
N TRP A 236 -9.05 -11.88 6.56
CA TRP A 236 -9.84 -10.67 6.47
C TRP A 236 -11.07 -10.74 7.39
N ILE A 237 -11.80 -11.87 7.37
CA ILE A 237 -12.96 -12.07 8.23
C ILE A 237 -12.57 -12.09 9.71
N LYS A 238 -11.42 -12.63 10.08
CA LYS A 238 -10.91 -12.57 11.46
C LYS A 238 -10.71 -11.13 11.94
N VAL A 239 -10.21 -10.25 11.10
CA VAL A 239 -10.05 -8.83 11.42
C VAL A 239 -11.42 -8.14 11.52
N LEU A 240 -12.34 -8.44 10.61
CA LEU A 240 -13.71 -7.91 10.68
C LEU A 240 -14.43 -8.27 11.98
N LYS A 241 -14.31 -9.54 12.43
CA LYS A 241 -14.91 -9.98 13.69
C LYS A 241 -14.47 -9.14 14.89
N LYS A 242 -13.21 -8.71 14.89
CA LYS A 242 -12.63 -7.92 15.99
C LYS A 242 -13.04 -6.45 15.94
N LYS A 243 -12.98 -5.82 14.78
CA LYS A 243 -13.04 -4.36 14.64
C LYS A 243 -14.33 -3.80 14.03
N VAL A 244 -15.08 -4.62 13.27
CA VAL A 244 -16.21 -4.11 12.49
C VAL A 244 -17.54 -4.37 13.21
N LYS A 245 -18.37 -3.33 13.35
CA LYS A 245 -19.74 -3.42 13.94
C LYS A 245 -20.79 -3.87 12.94
N CYS A 246 -20.62 -3.48 11.68
CA CYS A 246 -21.58 -3.71 10.62
C CYS A 246 -20.89 -3.71 9.27
N VAL A 247 -21.36 -4.56 8.35
CA VAL A 247 -20.83 -4.71 7.00
C VAL A 247 -21.94 -4.40 6.00
N PHE A 248 -21.67 -3.48 5.10
CA PHE A 248 -22.50 -3.17 3.93
C PHE A 248 -21.82 -3.71 2.69
N LEU A 249 -22.44 -4.67 2.02
CA LEU A 249 -21.92 -5.34 0.84
C LEU A 249 -22.65 -4.88 -0.42
N PHE A 250 -21.93 -4.73 -1.53
CA PHE A 250 -22.53 -4.39 -2.82
C PHE A 250 -21.85 -5.07 -4.00
N GLY A 251 -22.56 -5.11 -5.13
CA GLY A 251 -22.06 -5.62 -6.40
C GLY A 251 -21.99 -7.15 -6.49
N GLU A 252 -21.27 -7.67 -7.50
CA GLU A 252 -21.27 -9.08 -7.88
C GLU A 252 -20.81 -10.02 -6.76
N SER A 253 -19.90 -9.57 -5.92
CA SER A 253 -19.32 -10.38 -4.84
C SER A 253 -20.12 -10.36 -3.53
N SER A 254 -21.18 -9.55 -3.44
CA SER A 254 -21.91 -9.36 -2.20
C SER A 254 -22.44 -10.66 -1.60
N LYS A 255 -23.04 -11.53 -2.42
CA LYS A 255 -23.56 -12.84 -1.98
C LYS A 255 -22.47 -13.78 -1.47
N VAL A 256 -21.34 -13.86 -2.19
CA VAL A 256 -20.23 -14.74 -1.84
C VAL A 256 -19.60 -14.27 -0.52
N LEU A 257 -19.36 -12.98 -0.37
CA LEU A 257 -18.81 -12.40 0.86
C LEU A 257 -19.76 -12.57 2.05
N LYS A 258 -21.07 -12.39 1.84
CA LYS A 258 -22.08 -12.61 2.87
C LYS A 258 -22.07 -14.05 3.37
N MET A 259 -22.08 -15.01 2.46
CA MET A 259 -22.01 -16.43 2.82
C MET A 259 -20.72 -16.77 3.55
N ALA A 260 -19.59 -16.24 3.10
CA ALA A 260 -18.29 -16.43 3.75
C ALA A 260 -18.30 -15.86 5.18
N LEU A 261 -18.81 -14.66 5.38
CA LEU A 261 -18.94 -14.03 6.69
C LEU A 261 -19.80 -14.88 7.65
N ILE A 262 -20.94 -15.40 7.18
CA ILE A 262 -21.84 -16.24 7.95
C ILE A 262 -21.16 -17.57 8.30
N ASN A 263 -20.57 -18.24 7.32
CA ASN A 263 -19.90 -19.54 7.53
C ASN A 263 -18.72 -19.44 8.49
N GLU A 264 -17.97 -18.36 8.45
CA GLU A 264 -16.89 -18.07 9.38
C GLU A 264 -17.40 -17.55 10.75
N GLY A 265 -18.72 -17.43 10.94
CA GLY A 265 -19.32 -17.06 12.24
C GLY A 265 -19.22 -15.56 12.56
N PHE A 266 -19.34 -14.69 11.60
CA PHE A 266 -19.56 -13.26 11.83
C PHE A 266 -20.98 -13.02 12.33
N LYS A 267 -21.13 -12.58 13.58
CA LYS A 267 -22.43 -12.50 14.29
C LYS A 267 -23.08 -11.10 14.26
N LYS A 268 -22.47 -10.15 13.54
CA LYS A 268 -22.96 -8.77 13.50
C LYS A 268 -23.75 -8.53 12.21
N ASN A 269 -24.35 -7.34 12.06
CA ASN A 269 -25.24 -7.03 10.94
C ASN A 269 -24.49 -7.03 9.60
N ILE A 270 -25.06 -7.70 8.61
CA ILE A 270 -24.62 -7.72 7.22
C ILE A 270 -25.80 -7.27 6.36
N PHE A 271 -25.60 -6.16 5.66
CA PHE A 271 -26.57 -5.65 4.68
C PHE A 271 -26.00 -5.88 3.28
N GLU A 272 -26.89 -6.28 2.36
CA GLU A 272 -26.53 -6.62 0.98
C GLU A 272 -27.34 -5.80 0.01
N PHE A 273 -26.66 -5.23 -1.01
CA PHE A 273 -27.27 -4.40 -2.04
C PHE A 273 -26.73 -4.82 -3.41
N SER A 274 -27.56 -4.69 -4.43
CA SER A 274 -27.14 -4.91 -5.82
C SER A 274 -26.33 -3.74 -6.36
N GLU A 275 -26.68 -2.52 -5.98
CA GLU A 275 -26.09 -1.29 -6.50
C GLU A 275 -25.52 -0.40 -5.38
N LEU A 276 -24.42 0.28 -5.70
CA LEU A 276 -23.77 1.22 -4.79
C LEU A 276 -24.71 2.39 -4.42
N LYS A 277 -25.51 2.88 -5.35
CA LYS A 277 -26.42 4.00 -5.12
C LYS A 277 -27.48 3.66 -4.07
N GLU A 278 -28.07 2.49 -4.15
CA GLU A 278 -29.05 1.99 -3.17
C GLU A 278 -28.42 1.86 -1.80
N LEU A 279 -27.21 1.27 -1.74
CA LEU A 279 -26.43 1.13 -0.51
C LEU A 279 -26.15 2.50 0.12
N LEU A 280 -25.69 3.49 -0.65
CA LEU A 280 -25.34 4.81 -0.11
C LEU A 280 -26.56 5.52 0.48
N ASN A 281 -27.74 5.40 -0.15
CA ASN A 281 -28.99 5.94 0.39
C ASN A 281 -29.34 5.28 1.73
N PHE A 282 -29.22 3.96 1.82
CA PHE A 282 -29.44 3.23 3.06
C PHE A 282 -28.45 3.62 4.16
N VAL A 283 -27.15 3.67 3.83
CA VAL A 283 -26.10 4.07 4.78
C VAL A 283 -26.33 5.48 5.31
N PHE A 284 -26.77 6.42 4.47
CA PHE A 284 -27.09 7.77 4.91
C PHE A 284 -28.16 7.77 6.02
N HIS A 285 -29.27 7.03 5.83
CA HIS A 285 -30.29 6.89 6.84
C HIS A 285 -29.83 6.11 8.07
N TYR A 286 -28.99 5.10 7.86
CA TYR A 286 -28.40 4.31 8.96
C TYR A 286 -27.54 5.19 9.87
N LEU A 287 -26.71 6.06 9.31
CA LEU A 287 -25.84 6.98 10.06
C LEU A 287 -26.64 8.01 10.87
N GLN A 288 -27.82 8.43 10.40
CA GLN A 288 -28.71 9.33 11.15
C GLN A 288 -29.29 8.69 12.40
N ASN A 289 -29.51 7.37 12.39
CA ASN A 289 -30.20 6.63 13.44
C ASN A 289 -29.24 5.80 14.32
N ASN A 290 -27.98 5.75 14.00
CA ASN A 290 -26.99 4.93 14.71
C ASN A 290 -25.72 5.73 14.96
N ARG A 291 -25.20 5.69 16.17
CA ARG A 291 -23.91 6.30 16.47
C ARG A 291 -22.78 5.49 15.86
N VAL A 292 -22.11 6.10 14.89
CA VAL A 292 -20.99 5.53 14.13
C VAL A 292 -19.85 6.52 14.16
N GLU A 293 -18.70 6.12 14.68
CA GLU A 293 -17.52 6.98 14.76
C GLU A 293 -16.73 6.98 13.45
N THR A 294 -16.63 5.82 12.79
CA THR A 294 -15.88 5.71 11.54
C THR A 294 -16.57 4.80 10.52
N LEU A 295 -16.73 5.32 9.31
CA LEU A 295 -17.16 4.60 8.11
C LEU A 295 -15.96 4.44 7.17
N LEU A 296 -15.58 3.21 6.87
CA LEU A 296 -14.52 2.89 5.90
C LEU A 296 -15.14 2.35 4.60
N PHE A 297 -14.84 3.03 3.50
CA PHE A 297 -15.21 2.58 2.16
C PHE A 297 -14.05 1.82 1.52
N LEU A 298 -14.30 0.55 1.19
CA LEU A 298 -13.37 -0.37 0.55
C LEU A 298 -13.91 -0.78 -0.82
N SER A 299 -13.06 -0.79 -1.82
CA SER A 299 -13.38 -1.37 -3.11
C SER A 299 -12.54 -2.63 -3.29
N LEU A 300 -13.10 -3.79 -2.98
CA LEU A 300 -12.46 -5.09 -3.25
C LEU A 300 -12.46 -5.45 -4.74
N ILE A 301 -12.48 -4.42 -5.58
CA ILE A 301 -12.47 -4.52 -7.04
C ILE A 301 -11.08 -4.15 -7.53
N HIS A 302 -10.51 -4.96 -8.39
CA HIS A 302 -9.70 -4.40 -9.45
C HIS A 302 -10.67 -3.72 -10.43
N ILE A 303 -10.86 -2.41 -10.32
CA ILE A 303 -11.35 -1.65 -11.46
C ILE A 303 -10.29 -1.84 -12.53
N SER A 304 -10.55 -2.74 -13.50
CA SER A 304 -9.84 -2.65 -14.76
C SER A 304 -10.03 -1.19 -15.19
N GLU A 305 -8.93 -0.46 -15.29
CA GLU A 305 -8.99 0.86 -15.92
C GLU A 305 -9.81 0.67 -17.21
N PRO A 306 -10.79 1.53 -17.50
CA PRO A 306 -11.49 1.44 -18.76
C PRO A 306 -10.40 1.35 -19.81
N THR A 307 -10.41 0.26 -20.58
CA THR A 307 -9.50 0.05 -21.70
C THR A 307 -9.52 1.34 -22.49
N ARG A 308 -8.45 2.13 -22.38
CA ARG A 308 -8.33 3.32 -23.20
C ARG A 308 -8.43 2.83 -24.64
N PRO A 309 -9.28 3.44 -25.47
CA PRO A 309 -9.32 3.07 -26.86
C PRO A 309 -7.88 3.09 -27.38
N THR A 310 -7.43 1.98 -27.92
CA THR A 310 -6.21 1.90 -28.68
C THR A 310 -6.38 2.81 -29.90
N TRP A 311 -5.76 3.97 -29.87
CA TRP A 311 -5.51 4.81 -31.04
C TRP A 311 -4.11 4.56 -31.56
#